data_98942cd94e96d615f1fa034686e1a5ea
#
_entry.id   98942cd94e96d615f1fa034686e1a5ea
#
_cell.length_a   1.000
_cell.length_b   1.000
_cell.length_c   1.000
_cell.angle_alpha   90.00
_cell.angle_beta   90.00
_cell.angle_gamma   90.00
#
_symmetry.space_group_name_H-M   'P 1'
#
loop_
_entity.id
_entity.type
_entity.pdbx_description
1 polymer ?
#
loop_
_entity_poly.entity_id
_entity_poly.type
_entity_poly.pdbx_seq_one_letter_code
_entity_poly.pdbx_strand_id
1 'polypeptide(L)'
;HTAYRRQRQMCIRDRAAAASNGGAHPPDFSLIAKARAVERGFPTFVFDIFTQYAEGGPDYIHALLTGYGEEPPAGLELQPGTHYNPYFIASSALAMAQPISDGQVTYGDGSPETVEQYSRDISAFLMWAAEPHLVERKSLGFVVMIFLIGFAGMLYAVKRRVWSKIPH
;
A
#
# COMPACT_ATOMS: atom_id res chain seq x y z
N HIS A 1 -18.53 28.10 -4.65
CA HIS A 1 -18.08 28.71 -3.38
C HIS A 1 -17.75 27.67 -2.29
N THR A 2 -18.45 26.53 -2.22
CA THR A 2 -18.21 25.50 -1.18
C THR A 2 -16.93 24.70 -1.39
N ALA A 3 -16.55 24.36 -2.61
CA ALA A 3 -15.30 23.66 -2.91
C ALA A 3 -14.06 24.48 -2.55
N TYR A 4 -14.07 25.77 -2.88
CA TYR A 4 -13.00 26.70 -2.55
C TYR A 4 -12.80 26.91 -1.04
N ARG A 5 -13.91 26.94 -0.28
CA ARG A 5 -13.85 27.01 1.20
C ARG A 5 -13.27 25.73 1.80
N ARG A 6 -13.63 24.56 1.30
CA ARG A 6 -13.08 23.26 1.75
C ARG A 6 -11.59 23.17 1.48
N GLN A 7 -11.15 23.55 0.28
CA GLN A 7 -9.74 23.54 -0.09
C GLN A 7 -8.91 24.49 0.77
N ARG A 8 -9.40 25.72 1.02
CA ARG A 8 -8.72 26.68 1.90
C ARG A 8 -8.64 26.18 3.35
N GLN A 9 -9.68 25.53 3.85
CA GLN A 9 -9.71 24.99 5.21
C GLN A 9 -8.75 23.80 5.36
N MET A 10 -8.62 22.98 4.32
CA MET A 10 -7.64 21.90 4.25
C MET A 10 -6.20 22.44 4.31
N CYS A 11 -5.85 23.42 3.49
CA CYS A 11 -4.53 24.06 3.51
C CYS A 11 -4.18 24.72 4.85
N ILE A 12 -5.14 25.28 5.58
CA ILE A 12 -4.92 25.87 6.91
C ILE A 12 -4.62 24.76 7.93
N ARG A 13 -5.37 23.65 7.89
CA ARG A 13 -5.13 22.50 8.76
C ARG A 13 -3.79 21.82 8.48
N ASP A 14 -3.41 21.67 7.21
CA ASP A 14 -2.12 21.11 6.81
C ASP A 14 -0.95 21.93 7.31
N ARG A 15 -1.05 23.26 7.23
CA ARG A 15 -0.02 24.16 7.78
C ARG A 15 0.08 24.09 9.30
N ALA A 16 -1.05 24.02 9.99
CA ALA A 16 -1.08 23.88 11.45
C ALA A 16 -0.50 22.53 11.88
N ALA A 17 -0.85 21.45 11.17
CA ALA A 17 -0.31 20.12 11.41
C ALA A 17 1.18 20.04 11.09
N ALA A 18 1.65 20.64 10.01
CA ALA A 18 3.08 20.72 9.70
C ALA A 18 3.85 21.52 10.76
N ALA A 19 3.30 22.62 11.26
CA ALA A 19 3.93 23.40 12.31
C ALA A 19 4.08 22.62 13.63
N SER A 20 3.09 21.80 13.99
CA SER A 20 3.16 20.93 15.18
C SER A 20 4.08 19.71 14.98
N ASN A 21 4.40 19.37 13.74
CA ASN A 21 5.20 18.19 13.37
C ASN A 21 6.59 18.58 12.83
N GLY A 22 7.21 19.61 13.40
CA GLY A 22 8.57 20.05 13.02
C GLY A 22 8.73 20.50 11.57
N GLY A 23 7.65 20.94 10.91
CA GLY A 23 7.65 21.38 9.51
C GLY A 23 7.32 20.27 8.50
N ALA A 24 7.24 19.01 8.91
CA ALA A 24 6.89 17.91 8.03
C ALA A 24 5.38 17.83 7.79
N HIS A 25 4.99 17.77 6.50
CA HIS A 25 3.58 17.56 6.15
C HIS A 25 3.14 16.14 6.52
N PRO A 26 2.04 15.97 7.28
CA PRO A 26 1.48 14.66 7.56
C PRO A 26 1.04 13.99 6.25
N PRO A 27 1.28 12.68 6.09
CA PRO A 27 0.82 11.95 4.91
C PRO A 27 -0.71 11.84 4.90
N ASP A 28 -1.29 11.79 3.70
CA ASP A 28 -2.70 11.48 3.53
C ASP A 28 -2.95 9.99 3.76
N PHE A 29 -3.63 9.65 4.86
CA PHE A 29 -3.92 8.26 5.20
C PHE A 29 -4.93 7.59 4.28
N SER A 30 -5.74 8.34 3.53
CA SER A 30 -6.71 7.75 2.60
C SER A 30 -6.03 7.00 1.45
N LEU A 31 -4.80 7.35 1.10
CA LEU A 31 -4.04 6.74 0.01
C LEU A 31 -2.69 6.16 0.44
N ILE A 32 -2.38 6.16 1.73
CA ILE A 32 -1.04 5.81 2.22
C ILE A 32 -0.62 4.39 1.85
N ALA A 33 -1.54 3.43 1.87
CA ALA A 33 -1.26 2.05 1.48
C ALA A 33 -0.83 1.92 0.01
N LYS A 34 -1.34 2.78 -0.87
CA LYS A 34 -0.91 2.83 -2.27
C LYS A 34 0.35 3.67 -2.46
N ALA A 35 0.46 4.80 -1.76
CA ALA A 35 1.62 5.69 -1.85
C ALA A 35 2.91 5.06 -1.31
N ARG A 36 2.81 4.01 -0.51
CA ARG A 36 3.93 3.24 0.05
C ARG A 36 4.11 1.87 -0.60
N ALA A 37 3.43 1.60 -1.70
CA ALA A 37 3.63 0.38 -2.46
C ALA A 37 5.07 0.34 -3.02
N VAL A 38 5.80 -0.72 -2.69
CA VAL A 38 7.14 -0.97 -3.22
C VAL A 38 6.99 -1.64 -4.58
N GLU A 39 7.55 -1.04 -5.62
CA GLU A 39 7.53 -1.62 -6.96
C GLU A 39 8.39 -2.89 -7.01
N ARG A 40 7.78 -3.97 -7.43
CA ARG A 40 8.44 -5.27 -7.62
C ARG A 40 8.83 -5.41 -9.08
N GLY A 41 10.01 -4.98 -9.47
CA GLY A 41 10.49 -4.98 -10.85
C GLY A 41 10.29 -6.29 -11.64
N PHE A 42 10.68 -6.28 -12.91
CA PHE A 42 10.69 -7.49 -13.75
C PHE A 42 11.62 -8.56 -13.16
N PRO A 43 11.25 -9.86 -13.14
CA PRO A 43 10.05 -10.49 -13.70
C PRO A 43 8.87 -10.61 -12.73
N THR A 44 9.00 -10.16 -11.49
CA THR A 44 8.06 -10.43 -10.38
C THR A 44 6.67 -9.89 -10.67
N PHE A 45 6.54 -8.71 -11.27
CA PHE A 45 5.23 -8.13 -11.60
C PHE A 45 4.39 -9.02 -12.54
N VAL A 46 5.03 -9.84 -13.39
CA VAL A 46 4.33 -10.79 -14.27
C VAL A 46 3.69 -11.90 -13.46
N PHE A 47 4.39 -12.40 -12.45
CA PHE A 47 3.85 -13.42 -11.54
C PHE A 47 2.75 -12.85 -10.64
N ASP A 48 2.84 -11.59 -10.29
CA ASP A 48 1.83 -10.89 -9.48
C ASP A 48 0.45 -10.86 -10.17
N ILE A 49 0.40 -10.87 -11.51
CA ILE A 49 -0.85 -11.00 -12.28
C ILE A 49 -1.53 -12.35 -11.99
N PHE A 50 -0.76 -13.42 -11.87
CA PHE A 50 -1.30 -14.77 -11.61
C PHE A 50 -1.57 -15.03 -10.14
N THR A 51 -0.69 -14.56 -9.25
CA THR A 51 -0.85 -14.72 -7.80
C THR A 51 -1.85 -13.72 -7.21
N GLN A 52 -2.28 -12.72 -7.99
CA GLN A 52 -3.12 -11.62 -7.56
C GLN A 52 -2.55 -10.87 -6.32
N TYR A 53 -1.22 -10.85 -6.22
CA TYR A 53 -0.54 -10.10 -5.17
C TYR A 53 -1.00 -8.64 -5.23
N ALA A 54 -1.55 -8.16 -4.14
CA ALA A 54 -2.27 -6.91 -4.20
C ALA A 54 -1.30 -5.78 -4.12
N GLU A 55 -0.43 -5.51 -3.46
CA GLU A 55 0.43 -4.31 -3.39
C GLU A 55 1.33 -4.41 -2.13
N GLY A 56 2.59 -4.07 -2.25
CA GLY A 56 3.54 -4.10 -1.13
C GLY A 56 3.31 -3.01 -0.07
N GLY A 57 2.32 -2.13 -0.27
CA GLY A 57 2.03 -1.05 0.66
C GLY A 57 1.54 -1.50 2.03
N PRO A 58 0.53 -2.37 2.12
CA PRO A 58 0.08 -2.92 3.40
C PRO A 58 1.19 -3.69 4.12
N ASP A 59 1.98 -4.50 3.38
CA ASP A 59 3.11 -5.24 3.94
C ASP A 59 4.18 -4.30 4.51
N TYR A 60 4.47 -3.22 3.78
CA TYR A 60 5.39 -2.19 4.26
C TYR A 60 4.89 -1.49 5.53
N ILE A 61 3.61 -1.14 5.60
CA ILE A 61 3.03 -0.49 6.79
C ILE A 61 3.08 -1.45 7.98
N HIS A 62 2.75 -2.72 7.77
CA HIS A 62 2.84 -3.75 8.80
C HIS A 62 4.29 -3.91 9.31
N ALA A 63 5.25 -4.08 8.40
CA ALA A 63 6.66 -4.21 8.75
C ALA A 63 7.19 -2.95 9.47
N LEU A 64 6.81 -1.75 9.02
CA LEU A 64 7.21 -0.50 9.66
C LEU A 64 6.70 -0.40 11.10
N LEU A 65 5.45 -0.78 11.37
CA LEU A 65 4.85 -0.71 12.70
C LEU A 65 5.43 -1.75 13.67
N THR A 66 5.82 -2.92 13.17
CA THR A 66 6.43 -3.99 13.98
C THR A 66 7.94 -3.84 14.15
N GLY A 67 8.62 -3.10 13.27
CA GLY A 67 10.07 -2.97 13.24
C GLY A 67 10.70 -2.08 14.33
N TYR A 68 9.93 -1.43 15.17
CA TYR A 68 10.46 -0.57 16.26
C TYR A 68 11.16 -1.36 17.38
N GLY A 69 10.89 -2.64 17.52
CA GLY A 69 11.49 -3.50 18.54
C GLY A 69 12.88 -4.05 18.18
N GLU A 70 13.38 -3.78 16.97
CA GLU A 70 14.66 -4.30 16.54
C GLU A 70 15.84 -3.44 17.03
N GLU A 71 16.94 -4.10 17.41
CA GLU A 71 18.14 -3.41 17.85
C GLU A 71 18.94 -2.89 16.64
N PRO A 72 19.47 -1.65 16.73
CA PRO A 72 20.31 -1.12 15.68
C PRO A 72 21.62 -1.93 15.53
N PRO A 73 22.11 -2.12 14.28
CA PRO A 73 23.38 -2.81 14.07
C PRO A 73 24.53 -2.05 14.72
N ALA A 74 25.56 -2.79 15.18
CA ALA A 74 26.74 -2.23 15.81
C ALA A 74 27.42 -1.18 14.91
N GLY A 75 27.61 0.04 15.44
CA GLY A 75 28.23 1.14 14.70
C GLY A 75 27.28 2.12 14.01
N LEU A 76 25.97 1.93 14.12
CA LEU A 76 24.97 2.90 13.64
C LEU A 76 24.75 3.98 14.72
N GLU A 77 25.20 5.21 14.45
CA GLU A 77 24.90 6.37 15.29
C GLU A 77 23.56 6.98 14.87
N LEU A 78 22.57 6.93 15.76
CA LEU A 78 21.27 7.55 15.56
C LEU A 78 21.33 9.03 15.96
N GLN A 79 20.70 9.89 15.15
CA GLN A 79 20.53 11.28 15.52
C GLN A 79 19.58 11.43 16.71
N PRO A 80 19.80 12.41 17.60
CA PRO A 80 18.90 12.66 18.72
C PRO A 80 17.45 12.87 18.24
N GLY A 81 16.49 12.14 18.85
CA GLY A 81 15.08 12.21 18.49
C GLY A 81 14.67 11.33 17.29
N THR A 82 15.55 10.45 16.82
CA THR A 82 15.21 9.44 15.82
C THR A 82 15.18 8.04 16.42
N HIS A 83 14.35 7.18 15.85
CA HIS A 83 14.17 5.80 16.26
C HIS A 83 14.66 4.86 15.14
N TYR A 84 15.35 3.79 15.52
CA TYR A 84 15.79 2.78 14.55
C TYR A 84 14.57 2.01 14.02
N ASN A 85 14.55 1.82 12.71
CA ASN A 85 13.58 0.94 12.06
C ASN A 85 14.17 0.42 10.73
N PRO A 86 14.45 -0.89 10.63
CA PRO A 86 15.11 -1.47 9.45
C PRO A 86 14.22 -1.45 8.21
N TYR A 87 12.89 -1.36 8.37
CA TYR A 87 11.93 -1.37 7.27
C TYR A 87 11.62 0.02 6.72
N PHE A 88 12.17 1.09 7.30
CA PHE A 88 11.94 2.43 6.77
C PHE A 88 12.69 2.64 5.46
N ILE A 89 11.95 2.88 4.36
CA ILE A 89 12.49 2.94 2.98
C ILE A 89 13.53 4.06 2.78
N ALA A 90 13.34 5.21 3.44
CA ALA A 90 14.19 6.37 3.19
C ALA A 90 15.54 6.30 3.93
N SER A 91 15.60 5.65 5.09
CA SER A 91 16.80 5.49 5.91
C SER A 91 16.54 4.47 7.03
N SER A 92 17.56 4.12 7.81
CA SER A 92 17.37 3.27 9.00
C SER A 92 16.92 4.07 10.25
N ALA A 93 16.74 5.38 10.14
CA ALA A 93 16.39 6.27 11.24
C ALA A 93 15.09 7.01 10.93
N LEU A 94 14.08 6.86 11.77
CA LEU A 94 12.74 7.41 11.61
C LEU A 94 12.47 8.43 12.72
N ALA A 95 12.02 9.64 12.36
CA ALA A 95 11.67 10.67 13.34
C ALA A 95 10.34 10.40 14.08
N MET A 96 9.50 9.51 13.56
CA MET A 96 8.25 9.10 14.20
C MET A 96 8.57 8.14 15.37
N ALA A 97 8.14 8.48 16.58
CA ALA A 97 8.16 7.55 17.70
C ALA A 97 7.18 6.39 17.47
N GLN A 98 7.41 5.27 18.16
CA GLN A 98 6.51 4.11 18.08
C GLN A 98 5.06 4.53 18.39
N PRO A 99 4.13 4.39 17.42
CA PRO A 99 2.77 4.93 17.58
C PRO A 99 1.83 3.98 18.33
N ILE A 100 2.16 2.70 18.42
CA ILE A 100 1.33 1.64 19.02
C ILE A 100 2.16 0.77 19.96
N SER A 101 1.53 0.32 21.04
CA SER A 101 2.13 -0.58 22.03
C SER A 101 1.15 -1.69 22.41
N ASP A 102 1.67 -2.80 22.94
CA ASP A 102 0.84 -3.92 23.40
C ASP A 102 -0.14 -3.46 24.51
N GLY A 103 -1.35 -4.01 24.48
CA GLY A 103 -2.39 -3.69 25.46
C GLY A 103 -3.01 -2.29 25.32
N GLN A 104 -2.76 -1.57 24.22
CA GLN A 104 -3.27 -0.21 24.01
C GLN A 104 -4.76 -0.20 23.65
N VAL A 105 -5.26 -1.22 22.98
CA VAL A 105 -6.66 -1.34 22.54
C VAL A 105 -7.19 -2.69 22.98
N THR A 106 -8.37 -2.67 23.63
CA THR A 106 -9.06 -3.91 24.01
C THR A 106 -10.03 -4.33 22.91
N TYR A 107 -9.89 -5.55 22.43
CA TYR A 107 -10.78 -6.14 21.45
C TYR A 107 -12.01 -6.77 22.10
N GLY A 108 -13.19 -6.54 21.53
CA GLY A 108 -14.44 -7.13 21.99
C GLY A 108 -14.66 -8.59 21.55
N ASP A 109 -13.85 -9.09 20.63
CA ASP A 109 -13.93 -10.44 20.04
C ASP A 109 -12.90 -11.43 20.62
N GLY A 110 -12.05 -10.97 21.56
CA GLY A 110 -10.99 -11.78 22.15
C GLY A 110 -9.73 -11.93 21.30
N SER A 111 -9.57 -11.11 20.27
CA SER A 111 -8.32 -11.04 19.49
C SER A 111 -7.14 -10.61 20.36
N PRO A 112 -5.90 -11.04 20.04
CA PRO A 112 -4.71 -10.67 20.81
C PRO A 112 -4.48 -9.16 20.83
N GLU A 113 -4.21 -8.60 22.01
CA GLU A 113 -3.93 -7.17 22.24
C GLU A 113 -2.44 -6.87 22.02
N THR A 114 -1.92 -7.20 20.83
CA THR A 114 -0.50 -7.09 20.48
C THR A 114 -0.26 -6.13 19.32
N VAL A 115 0.92 -5.52 19.27
CA VAL A 115 1.37 -4.66 18.16
C VAL A 115 1.24 -5.40 16.81
N GLU A 116 1.54 -6.70 16.79
CA GLU A 116 1.42 -7.54 15.60
C GLU A 116 -0.02 -7.57 15.07
N GLN A 117 -1.01 -7.77 15.96
CA GLN A 117 -2.42 -7.77 15.57
C GLN A 117 -2.89 -6.38 15.16
N TYR A 118 -2.55 -5.36 15.95
CA TYR A 118 -2.91 -3.98 15.61
C TYR A 118 -2.35 -3.53 14.26
N SER A 119 -1.10 -3.88 13.96
CA SER A 119 -0.48 -3.52 12.69
C SER A 119 -1.13 -4.20 11.48
N ARG A 120 -1.62 -5.44 11.63
CA ARG A 120 -2.41 -6.13 10.60
C ARG A 120 -3.74 -5.45 10.35
N ASP A 121 -4.46 -5.13 11.40
CA ASP A 121 -5.76 -4.48 11.31
C ASP A 121 -5.66 -3.09 10.70
N ILE A 122 -4.66 -2.30 11.12
CA ILE A 122 -4.37 -0.98 10.57
C ILE A 122 -4.03 -1.09 9.06
N SER A 123 -3.16 -2.02 8.69
CA SER A 123 -2.75 -2.21 7.30
C SER A 123 -3.92 -2.64 6.41
N ALA A 124 -4.77 -3.54 6.89
CA ALA A 124 -5.98 -3.97 6.20
C ALA A 124 -6.99 -2.81 6.04
N PHE A 125 -7.20 -2.03 7.10
CA PHE A 125 -8.07 -0.86 7.05
C PHE A 125 -7.57 0.21 6.07
N LEU A 126 -6.27 0.51 6.09
CA LEU A 126 -5.68 1.51 5.18
C LEU A 126 -5.74 1.05 3.72
N MET A 127 -5.59 -0.25 3.46
CA MET A 127 -5.77 -0.79 2.11
C MET A 127 -7.23 -0.72 1.66
N TRP A 128 -8.17 -1.05 2.54
CA TRP A 128 -9.60 -0.89 2.25
C TRP A 128 -9.97 0.57 2.01
N ALA A 129 -9.43 1.49 2.80
CA ALA A 129 -9.67 2.94 2.62
C ALA A 129 -9.14 3.46 1.27
N ALA A 130 -7.99 2.93 0.82
CA ALA A 130 -7.39 3.30 -0.45
C ALA A 130 -8.12 2.69 -1.66
N GLU A 131 -8.65 1.48 -1.52
CA GLU A 131 -9.37 0.76 -2.59
C GLU A 131 -10.57 -0.05 -2.06
N PRO A 132 -11.69 0.57 -1.73
CA PRO A 132 -12.86 -0.13 -1.19
C PRO A 132 -13.46 -1.15 -2.19
N HIS A 133 -13.28 -0.95 -3.49
CA HIS A 133 -13.76 -1.83 -4.57
C HIS A 133 -12.70 -2.78 -5.14
N LEU A 134 -11.60 -3.02 -4.43
CA LEU A 134 -10.48 -3.85 -4.91
C LEU A 134 -10.93 -5.25 -5.33
N VAL A 135 -11.75 -5.92 -4.52
CA VAL A 135 -12.23 -7.28 -4.76
C VAL A 135 -13.11 -7.33 -6.00
N GLU A 136 -14.05 -6.40 -6.14
CA GLU A 136 -14.95 -6.30 -7.29
C GLU A 136 -14.16 -6.04 -8.58
N ARG A 137 -13.19 -5.12 -8.53
CA ARG A 137 -12.32 -4.79 -9.66
C ARG A 137 -11.49 -5.99 -10.10
N LYS A 138 -10.91 -6.74 -9.18
CA LYS A 138 -10.12 -7.94 -9.49
C LYS A 138 -10.99 -9.05 -10.08
N SER A 139 -12.16 -9.30 -9.51
CA SER A 139 -13.11 -10.29 -10.01
C SER A 139 -13.56 -9.96 -11.43
N LEU A 140 -13.96 -8.71 -11.68
CA LEU A 140 -14.33 -8.25 -13.03
C LEU A 140 -13.15 -8.35 -14.00
N GLY A 141 -11.95 -7.95 -13.57
CA GLY A 141 -10.71 -8.03 -14.36
C GLY A 141 -10.41 -9.45 -14.83
N PHE A 142 -10.60 -10.43 -13.95
CA PHE A 142 -10.40 -11.84 -14.29
C PHE A 142 -11.38 -12.32 -15.40
N VAL A 143 -12.66 -11.96 -15.28
CA VAL A 143 -13.68 -12.28 -16.27
C VAL A 143 -13.34 -11.64 -17.63
N VAL A 144 -12.95 -10.37 -17.62
CA VAL A 144 -12.54 -9.64 -18.83
C VAL A 144 -11.30 -10.27 -19.47
N MET A 145 -10.32 -10.72 -18.69
CA MET A 145 -9.13 -11.42 -19.21
C MET A 145 -9.50 -12.71 -19.95
N ILE A 146 -10.36 -13.55 -19.35
CA ILE A 146 -10.83 -14.78 -20.00
C ILE A 146 -11.57 -14.47 -21.31
N PHE A 147 -12.45 -13.47 -21.28
CA PHE A 147 -13.17 -13.02 -22.48
C PHE A 147 -12.20 -12.58 -23.59
N LEU A 148 -11.22 -11.74 -23.26
CA LEU A 148 -10.25 -11.23 -24.23
C LEU A 148 -9.37 -12.34 -24.81
N ILE A 149 -8.95 -13.32 -24.01
CA ILE A 149 -8.20 -14.49 -24.52
C ILE A 149 -9.05 -15.30 -25.50
N GLY A 150 -10.29 -15.60 -25.18
CA GLY A 150 -11.21 -16.29 -26.08
C GLY A 150 -11.47 -15.50 -27.38
N PHE A 151 -11.68 -14.20 -27.26
CA PHE A 151 -11.89 -13.30 -28.39
C PHE A 151 -10.64 -13.21 -29.29
N ALA A 152 -9.46 -13.09 -28.72
CA ALA A 152 -8.19 -13.09 -29.46
C ALA A 152 -7.98 -14.42 -30.22
N GLY A 153 -8.29 -15.55 -29.59
CA GLY A 153 -8.25 -16.86 -30.23
C GLY A 153 -9.22 -16.96 -31.43
N MET A 154 -10.43 -16.44 -31.26
CA MET A 154 -11.43 -16.40 -32.34
C MET A 154 -10.95 -15.51 -33.51
N LEU A 155 -10.46 -14.32 -33.23
CA LEU A 155 -9.91 -13.42 -34.25
C LEU A 155 -8.72 -14.06 -34.98
N TYR A 156 -7.85 -14.76 -34.27
CA TYR A 156 -6.73 -15.48 -34.85
C TYR A 156 -7.21 -16.58 -35.82
N ALA A 157 -8.20 -17.37 -35.41
CA ALA A 157 -8.79 -18.40 -36.26
C ALA A 157 -9.45 -17.81 -37.55
N VAL A 158 -10.19 -16.71 -37.38
CA VAL A 158 -10.78 -15.98 -38.53
C VAL A 158 -9.69 -15.44 -39.46
N LYS A 159 -8.68 -14.77 -38.90
CA LYS A 159 -7.51 -14.30 -39.65
C LYS A 159 -6.90 -15.45 -40.47
N ARG A 160 -6.59 -16.57 -39.84
CA ARG A 160 -5.98 -17.72 -40.49
C ARG A 160 -6.84 -18.27 -41.61
N ARG A 161 -8.17 -18.31 -41.44
CA ARG A 161 -9.11 -18.77 -42.46
C ARG A 161 -9.20 -17.82 -43.67
N VAL A 162 -9.23 -16.52 -43.43
CA VAL A 162 -9.29 -15.49 -44.49
C VAL A 162 -8.01 -15.47 -45.32
N TRP A 163 -6.85 -15.55 -44.67
CA TRP A 163 -5.55 -15.45 -45.34
C TRP A 163 -5.06 -16.77 -45.93
N SER A 164 -5.68 -17.91 -45.60
CA SER A 164 -5.28 -19.21 -46.13
C SER A 164 -5.45 -19.36 -47.69
N LYS A 165 -6.22 -18.47 -48.29
CA LYS A 165 -6.47 -18.48 -49.75
C LYS A 165 -5.62 -17.49 -50.53
N ILE A 166 -4.74 -16.73 -49.88
CA ILE A 166 -3.84 -15.76 -50.50
C ILE A 166 -2.49 -16.41 -50.72
N PRO A 167 -2.07 -16.65 -51.98
CA PRO A 167 -0.72 -17.18 -52.23
C PRO A 167 0.34 -16.12 -51.84
N HIS A 168 1.35 -16.54 -51.12
CA HIS A 168 2.52 -15.72 -50.77
C HIS A 168 3.63 -15.92 -51.79
#